data_a50824da61bafcc6a00d3ee3840c343b
#
_entry.id   a50824da61bafcc6a00d3ee3840c343b
#
_cell.length_a   1.000
_cell.length_b   1.000
_cell.length_c   1.000
_cell.angle_alpha   90.00
_cell.angle_beta   90.00
_cell.angle_gamma   90.00
#
_symmetry.space_group_name_H-M   'P 1'
#
loop_
_entity.id
_entity.type
_entity.pdbx_description
1 polymer ?
#
loop_
_entity_poly.entity_id
_entity_poly.type
_entity_poly.pdbx_seq_one_letter_code
_entity_poly.pdbx_strand_id
1 'polypeptide(L)'
;MLGKSQAPMFRGENPLAKLAPLWTLEKMAAHALDFWLCTEDLPKAENRVTVERDGGLRLSYTKTNQVPARMLYEQFKSMLTHLGVHTHHVVPRDLYLKNEMDITAVAHQAGTCRFGKDPKTSVLDVNCKAHELDNLYVVDTSFFPSIGAVNPGLTAMANALRVGDHLRQRL
;
A
#
# COMPACT_ATOMS: atom_id res chain seq x y z
N MET A 1 -10.94 0.16 -22.74
CA MET A 1 -10.36 -1.16 -23.11
C MET A 1 -9.56 -1.82 -21.98
N LEU A 2 -9.75 -1.41 -20.71
CA LEU A 2 -9.08 -2.01 -19.54
C LEU A 2 -9.78 -3.30 -19.04
N GLY A 3 -11.06 -3.50 -19.34
CA GLY A 3 -11.86 -4.58 -18.79
C GLY A 3 -11.46 -6.03 -19.18
N LYS A 4 -10.91 -6.24 -20.37
CA LYS A 4 -10.55 -7.60 -20.82
C LYS A 4 -9.27 -8.15 -20.16
N SER A 5 -8.37 -7.29 -19.70
CA SER A 5 -7.13 -7.71 -19.03
C SER A 5 -7.33 -8.11 -17.57
N GLN A 6 -8.46 -7.73 -16.96
CA GLN A 6 -8.76 -8.01 -15.56
C GLN A 6 -9.57 -9.29 -15.34
N ALA A 7 -10.24 -9.80 -16.38
CA ALA A 7 -11.02 -11.02 -16.28
C ALA A 7 -10.24 -12.24 -15.71
N PRO A 8 -8.95 -12.46 -16.04
CA PRO A 8 -8.14 -13.49 -15.40
C PRO A 8 -7.89 -13.26 -13.90
N MET A 9 -7.80 -12.00 -13.46
CA MET A 9 -7.64 -11.66 -12.03
C MET A 9 -8.88 -12.04 -11.21
N PHE A 10 -10.08 -12.01 -11.81
CA PHE A 10 -11.31 -12.45 -11.16
C PHE A 10 -11.35 -13.97 -10.93
N ARG A 11 -10.58 -14.75 -11.68
CA ARG A 11 -10.48 -16.20 -11.50
C ARG A 11 -9.55 -16.65 -10.37
N GLY A 12 -8.70 -15.75 -9.84
CA GLY A 12 -7.51 -16.07 -9.05
C GLY A 12 -7.71 -17.08 -7.93
N GLU A 13 -8.54 -16.81 -6.93
CA GLU A 13 -8.56 -17.65 -5.72
C GLU A 13 -9.97 -17.97 -5.18
N ASN A 14 -11.01 -17.36 -5.74
CA ASN A 14 -12.37 -17.66 -5.30
C ASN A 14 -12.91 -18.94 -5.95
N PRO A 15 -13.26 -19.99 -5.18
CA PRO A 15 -13.84 -21.22 -5.72
C PRO A 15 -15.08 -21.00 -6.55
N LEU A 16 -15.93 -20.02 -6.18
CA LEU A 16 -17.16 -19.69 -6.92
C LEU A 16 -16.85 -19.01 -8.26
N ALA A 17 -15.81 -18.18 -8.32
CA ALA A 17 -15.37 -17.55 -9.56
C ALA A 17 -14.76 -18.57 -10.54
N LYS A 18 -14.19 -19.68 -10.03
CA LYS A 18 -13.70 -20.79 -10.86
C LYS A 18 -14.82 -21.56 -11.54
N LEU A 19 -16.02 -21.57 -10.95
CA LEU A 19 -17.21 -22.22 -11.51
C LEU A 19 -17.96 -21.31 -12.50
N ALA A 20 -17.73 -20.00 -12.46
CA ALA A 20 -18.37 -19.06 -13.35
C ALA A 20 -17.79 -19.19 -14.79
N PRO A 21 -18.64 -19.25 -15.83
CA PRO A 21 -18.19 -19.20 -17.21
C PRO A 21 -17.38 -17.93 -17.49
N LEU A 22 -16.30 -18.04 -18.26
CA LEU A 22 -15.41 -16.91 -18.54
C LEU A 22 -16.14 -15.70 -19.14
N TRP A 23 -17.12 -15.95 -20.01
CA TRP A 23 -17.91 -14.90 -20.64
C TRP A 23 -18.73 -14.06 -19.64
N THR A 24 -19.15 -14.62 -18.49
CA THR A 24 -19.85 -13.86 -17.44
C THR A 24 -18.88 -12.91 -16.73
N LEU A 25 -17.68 -13.38 -16.45
CA LEU A 25 -16.62 -12.55 -15.83
C LEU A 25 -16.15 -11.44 -16.79
N GLU A 26 -16.06 -11.73 -18.09
CA GLU A 26 -15.76 -10.73 -19.11
C GLU A 26 -16.86 -9.66 -19.22
N LYS A 27 -18.13 -10.06 -19.17
CA LYS A 27 -19.26 -9.12 -19.15
C LYS A 27 -19.25 -8.27 -17.89
N MET A 28 -19.01 -8.85 -16.72
CA MET A 28 -18.88 -8.09 -15.46
C MET A 28 -17.74 -7.07 -15.56
N ALA A 29 -16.56 -7.50 -15.99
CA ALA A 29 -15.40 -6.63 -16.15
C ALA A 29 -15.63 -5.49 -17.17
N ALA A 30 -16.39 -5.77 -18.25
CA ALA A 30 -16.69 -4.77 -19.28
C ALA A 30 -17.72 -3.70 -18.81
N HIS A 31 -18.52 -4.00 -17.78
CA HIS A 31 -19.58 -3.12 -17.27
C HIS A 31 -19.32 -2.65 -15.83
N ALA A 32 -18.15 -2.99 -15.26
CA ALA A 32 -17.74 -2.53 -13.94
C ALA A 32 -16.79 -1.33 -14.06
N LEU A 33 -16.92 -0.41 -13.12
CA LEU A 33 -15.97 0.65 -12.87
C LEU A 33 -15.30 0.36 -11.53
N ASP A 34 -14.00 0.06 -11.58
CA ASP A 34 -13.23 -0.29 -10.40
C ASP A 34 -12.73 0.97 -9.68
N PHE A 35 -12.93 1.00 -8.37
CA PHE A 35 -12.40 2.04 -7.50
C PHE A 35 -11.41 1.44 -6.52
N TRP A 36 -10.26 2.09 -6.39
CA TRP A 36 -9.24 1.76 -5.42
C TRP A 36 -9.28 2.78 -4.31
N LEU A 37 -9.62 2.32 -3.11
CA LEU A 37 -9.64 3.17 -1.93
C LEU A 37 -8.33 2.99 -1.16
N CYS A 38 -7.62 4.09 -0.98
CA CYS A 38 -6.36 4.12 -0.24
C CYS A 38 -6.53 4.97 1.01
N THR A 39 -5.98 4.50 2.12
CA THR A 39 -5.91 5.26 3.36
C THR A 39 -4.45 5.38 3.80
N GLU A 40 -4.15 6.39 4.60
CA GLU A 40 -2.88 6.45 5.29
C GLU A 40 -2.72 5.20 6.18
N ASP A 41 -1.51 4.67 6.22
CA ASP A 41 -1.13 3.59 7.12
C ASP A 41 -0.01 4.04 8.06
N LEU A 42 -0.24 3.82 9.36
CA LEU A 42 0.71 4.17 10.41
C LEU A 42 1.62 2.99 10.75
N PRO A 43 2.87 3.24 11.10
CA PRO A 43 3.81 2.18 11.43
C PRO A 43 3.42 1.48 12.73
N LYS A 44 3.68 0.19 12.78
CA LYS A 44 3.54 -0.65 13.96
C LYS A 44 4.87 -1.36 14.23
N ALA A 45 5.34 -1.34 15.48
CA ALA A 45 6.65 -1.87 15.82
C ALA A 45 6.80 -3.37 15.53
N GLU A 46 5.69 -4.12 15.56
CA GLU A 46 5.64 -5.54 15.25
C GLU A 46 5.70 -5.84 13.74
N ASN A 47 5.34 -4.85 12.91
CA ASN A 47 5.47 -4.94 11.46
C ASN A 47 6.91 -4.67 11.07
N ARG A 48 7.69 -5.75 10.92
CA ARG A 48 9.14 -5.66 10.72
C ARG A 48 9.68 -6.80 9.88
N VAL A 49 10.84 -6.56 9.30
CA VAL A 49 11.69 -7.60 8.72
C VAL A 49 12.76 -7.97 9.73
N THR A 50 12.93 -9.26 9.97
CA THR A 50 13.99 -9.81 10.84
C THR A 50 14.84 -10.78 10.08
N VAL A 51 16.12 -10.88 10.47
CA VAL A 51 17.04 -11.90 9.95
C VAL A 51 17.00 -13.08 10.93
N GLU A 52 16.68 -14.26 10.41
CA GLU A 52 16.68 -15.50 11.17
C GLU A 52 18.13 -16.03 11.36
N ARG A 53 18.32 -17.01 12.25
CA ARG A 53 19.65 -17.56 12.56
C ARG A 53 20.33 -18.23 11.38
N ASP A 54 19.57 -18.75 10.44
CA ASP A 54 20.03 -19.37 9.19
C ASP A 54 20.30 -18.36 8.07
N GLY A 55 20.15 -17.05 8.34
CA GLY A 55 20.29 -15.97 7.37
C GLY A 55 19.01 -15.71 6.56
N GLY A 56 17.94 -16.46 6.77
CA GLY A 56 16.63 -16.23 6.15
C GLY A 56 16.01 -14.91 6.59
N LEU A 57 15.20 -14.31 5.72
CA LEU A 57 14.43 -13.10 6.03
C LEU A 57 13.00 -13.48 6.44
N ARG A 58 12.57 -12.96 7.58
CA ARG A 58 11.21 -13.11 8.07
C ARG A 58 10.47 -11.77 8.05
N LEU A 59 9.35 -11.71 7.36
CA LEU A 59 8.42 -10.59 7.41
C LEU A 59 7.31 -10.89 8.43
N SER A 60 7.22 -10.04 9.47
CA SER A 60 6.09 -10.02 10.40
C SER A 60 5.18 -8.86 10.00
N TYR A 61 3.91 -9.15 9.69
CA TYR A 61 2.98 -8.15 9.24
C TYR A 61 1.57 -8.37 9.81
N THR A 62 1.00 -7.31 10.35
CA THR A 62 -0.39 -7.23 10.79
C THR A 62 -1.01 -5.96 10.23
N LYS A 63 -2.17 -6.06 9.60
CA LYS A 63 -2.89 -4.91 9.06
C LYS A 63 -3.26 -3.92 10.15
N THR A 64 -3.07 -2.65 9.90
CA THR A 64 -3.25 -1.56 10.87
C THR A 64 -4.37 -0.60 10.50
N ASN A 65 -4.66 -0.43 9.20
CA ASN A 65 -5.57 0.59 8.69
C ASN A 65 -7.01 0.13 8.42
N GLN A 66 -7.48 -0.94 9.05
CA GLN A 66 -8.82 -1.50 8.81
C GLN A 66 -9.95 -0.53 9.18
N VAL A 67 -9.80 0.24 10.26
CA VAL A 67 -10.82 1.21 10.69
C VAL A 67 -10.93 2.38 9.70
N PRO A 68 -9.84 3.07 9.33
CA PRO A 68 -9.88 4.10 8.30
C PRO A 68 -10.41 3.58 6.96
N ALA A 69 -10.02 2.38 6.54
CA ALA A 69 -10.49 1.76 5.30
C ALA A 69 -12.02 1.56 5.30
N ARG A 70 -12.58 1.08 6.41
CA ARG A 70 -14.04 0.95 6.56
C ARG A 70 -14.74 2.31 6.51
N MET A 71 -14.21 3.30 7.22
CA MET A 71 -14.78 4.66 7.21
C MET A 71 -14.77 5.26 5.81
N LEU A 72 -13.65 5.14 5.09
CA LEU A 72 -13.52 5.62 3.71
C LEU A 72 -14.51 4.90 2.78
N TYR A 73 -14.68 3.60 2.94
CA TYR A 73 -15.64 2.83 2.14
C TYR A 73 -17.09 3.29 2.37
N GLU A 74 -17.49 3.54 3.62
CA GLU A 74 -18.85 4.03 3.91
C GLU A 74 -19.08 5.46 3.38
N GLN A 75 -18.08 6.34 3.51
CA GLN A 75 -18.12 7.67 2.90
C GLN A 75 -18.21 7.61 1.38
N PHE A 76 -17.44 6.73 0.75
CA PHE A 76 -17.47 6.51 -0.69
C PHE A 76 -18.85 6.04 -1.16
N LYS A 77 -19.47 5.09 -0.46
CA LYS A 77 -20.84 4.64 -0.77
C LYS A 77 -21.85 5.79 -0.68
N SER A 78 -21.75 6.61 0.37
CA SER A 78 -22.61 7.79 0.54
C SER A 78 -22.45 8.78 -0.61
N MET A 79 -21.21 9.04 -1.02
CA MET A 79 -20.91 9.91 -2.17
C MET A 79 -21.48 9.35 -3.47
N LEU A 80 -21.33 8.06 -3.74
CA LEU A 80 -21.90 7.42 -4.93
C LEU A 80 -23.43 7.50 -4.95
N THR A 81 -24.08 7.33 -3.79
CA THR A 81 -25.53 7.49 -3.67
C THR A 81 -25.98 8.91 -4.03
N HIS A 82 -25.22 9.93 -3.62
CA HIS A 82 -25.47 11.33 -3.99
C HIS A 82 -25.35 11.58 -5.50
N LEU A 83 -24.49 10.81 -6.18
CA LEU A 83 -24.31 10.85 -7.63
C LEU A 83 -25.36 10.00 -8.39
N GLY A 84 -26.36 9.44 -7.69
CA GLY A 84 -27.42 8.62 -8.28
C GLY A 84 -27.05 7.14 -8.48
N VAL A 85 -25.89 6.71 -7.96
CA VAL A 85 -25.51 5.29 -7.97
C VAL A 85 -26.15 4.60 -6.77
N HIS A 86 -27.05 3.65 -7.02
CA HIS A 86 -27.67 2.89 -5.94
C HIS A 86 -26.68 1.96 -5.24
N THR A 87 -26.79 1.85 -3.92
CA THR A 87 -25.85 1.05 -3.09
C THR A 87 -25.79 -0.42 -3.48
N HIS A 88 -26.85 -0.99 -4.05
CA HIS A 88 -26.86 -2.37 -4.54
C HIS A 88 -26.01 -2.57 -5.82
N HIS A 89 -25.61 -1.51 -6.49
CA HIS A 89 -24.65 -1.57 -7.59
C HIS A 89 -23.18 -1.54 -7.11
N VAL A 90 -22.95 -1.21 -5.84
CA VAL A 90 -21.62 -1.21 -5.25
C VAL A 90 -21.32 -2.59 -4.69
N VAL A 91 -20.57 -3.37 -5.43
CA VAL A 91 -20.20 -4.73 -5.02
C VAL A 91 -18.81 -4.70 -4.40
N PRO A 92 -18.67 -5.02 -3.11
CA PRO A 92 -17.36 -5.14 -2.49
C PRO A 92 -16.54 -6.25 -3.16
N ARG A 93 -15.27 -5.97 -3.42
CA ARG A 93 -14.37 -6.91 -4.10
C ARG A 93 -14.24 -8.24 -3.34
N ASP A 94 -14.17 -8.19 -2.03
CA ASP A 94 -14.09 -9.35 -1.13
C ASP A 94 -15.30 -10.29 -1.23
N LEU A 95 -16.45 -9.78 -1.66
CA LEU A 95 -17.64 -10.60 -1.85
C LEU A 95 -17.50 -11.59 -3.03
N TYR A 96 -16.80 -11.20 -4.09
CA TYR A 96 -16.65 -12.05 -5.28
C TYR A 96 -15.20 -12.49 -5.56
N LEU A 97 -14.19 -11.80 -5.03
CA LEU A 97 -12.79 -12.20 -5.16
C LEU A 97 -12.22 -12.85 -3.91
N LYS A 98 -12.94 -12.82 -2.79
CA LYS A 98 -12.60 -13.42 -1.48
C LYS A 98 -11.28 -12.94 -0.88
N ASN A 99 -10.53 -12.04 -1.52
CA ASN A 99 -9.24 -11.60 -1.05
C ASN A 99 -9.19 -10.10 -0.91
N GLU A 100 -8.84 -9.69 0.28
CA GLU A 100 -8.14 -8.43 0.47
C GLU A 100 -6.86 -8.47 -0.36
N MET A 101 -6.43 -7.32 -0.86
CA MET A 101 -5.20 -7.25 -1.62
C MET A 101 -4.04 -7.75 -0.74
N ASP A 102 -3.36 -8.80 -1.19
CA ASP A 102 -2.16 -9.29 -0.53
C ASP A 102 -1.09 -8.20 -0.54
N ILE A 103 -0.24 -8.18 0.49
CA ILE A 103 0.92 -7.29 0.56
C ILE A 103 1.83 -7.42 -0.67
N THR A 104 1.89 -8.59 -1.28
CA THR A 104 2.65 -8.85 -2.51
C THR A 104 2.06 -8.18 -3.75
N ALA A 105 0.78 -7.82 -3.72
CA ALA A 105 0.08 -7.16 -4.82
C ALA A 105 0.08 -5.63 -4.71
N VAL A 106 0.65 -5.08 -3.62
CA VAL A 106 0.73 -3.64 -3.37
C VAL A 106 2.19 -3.20 -3.51
N ALA A 107 2.46 -2.19 -4.32
CA ALA A 107 3.80 -1.64 -4.56
C ALA A 107 4.11 -0.40 -3.71
N HIS A 108 3.52 -0.27 -2.53
CA HIS A 108 3.67 0.88 -1.64
C HIS A 108 4.29 0.51 -0.29
N GLN A 109 5.18 -0.48 -0.28
CA GLN A 109 5.94 -0.83 0.92
C GLN A 109 6.77 0.36 1.37
N ALA A 110 6.70 0.70 2.67
CA ALA A 110 7.36 1.87 3.23
C ALA A 110 7.64 1.68 4.73
N GLY A 111 8.49 2.56 5.30
CA GLY A 111 8.62 2.70 6.73
C GLY A 111 9.50 1.68 7.46
N THR A 112 10.29 0.86 6.75
CA THR A 112 11.22 -0.09 7.38
C THR A 112 12.46 0.59 8.00
N CYS A 113 12.84 1.76 7.48
CA CYS A 113 13.97 2.57 7.97
C CYS A 113 13.52 4.00 8.25
N ARG A 114 12.49 4.17 9.05
CA ARG A 114 11.88 5.49 9.30
C ARG A 114 12.89 6.52 9.75
N PHE A 115 12.76 7.75 9.23
CA PHE A 115 13.53 8.87 9.71
C PHE A 115 12.83 9.58 10.89
N GLY A 116 13.63 10.23 11.74
CA GLY A 116 13.14 10.95 12.92
C GLY A 116 14.26 11.58 13.70
N LYS A 117 13.90 12.32 14.75
CA LYS A 117 14.87 13.03 15.60
C LYS A 117 15.47 12.14 16.69
N ASP A 118 14.72 11.13 17.13
CA ASP A 118 15.11 10.27 18.26
C ASP A 118 15.63 8.92 17.75
N PRO A 119 16.92 8.59 17.96
CA PRO A 119 17.51 7.32 17.55
C PRO A 119 16.89 6.08 18.23
N LYS A 120 16.14 6.27 19.32
CA LYS A 120 15.43 5.16 19.96
C LYS A 120 14.17 4.74 19.21
N THR A 121 13.62 5.62 18.37
CA THR A 121 12.35 5.42 17.65
C THR A 121 12.47 5.49 16.14
N SER A 122 13.64 5.88 15.62
CA SER A 122 13.93 5.98 14.19
C SER A 122 15.30 5.40 13.85
N VAL A 123 15.42 4.84 12.66
CA VAL A 123 16.68 4.30 12.14
C VAL A 123 17.54 5.41 11.53
N LEU A 124 16.87 6.39 10.91
CA LEU A 124 17.51 7.50 10.21
C LEU A 124 17.24 8.82 10.95
N ASP A 125 18.15 9.76 10.83
CA ASP A 125 17.93 11.15 11.22
C ASP A 125 17.04 11.88 10.19
N VAL A 126 16.74 13.15 10.45
CA VAL A 126 15.88 13.97 9.56
C VAL A 126 16.48 14.22 8.17
N ASN A 127 17.76 13.96 7.97
CA ASN A 127 18.45 14.02 6.69
C ASN A 127 18.59 12.64 6.02
N CYS A 128 17.87 11.65 6.54
CA CYS A 128 17.91 10.25 6.06
C CYS A 128 19.29 9.58 6.20
N LYS A 129 20.15 10.09 7.09
CA LYS A 129 21.40 9.45 7.49
C LYS A 129 21.10 8.45 8.62
N ALA A 130 21.70 7.27 8.58
CA ALA A 130 21.62 6.34 9.70
C ALA A 130 22.17 6.98 10.99
N HIS A 131 21.46 6.84 12.12
CA HIS A 131 21.93 7.40 13.38
C HIS A 131 23.27 6.82 13.85
N GLU A 132 23.47 5.53 13.57
CA GLU A 132 24.65 4.79 14.03
C GLU A 132 25.83 4.81 13.05
N LEU A 133 25.63 5.34 11.83
CA LEU A 133 26.66 5.31 10.77
C LEU A 133 26.79 6.70 10.13
N ASP A 134 28.04 7.12 9.91
CA ASP A 134 28.30 8.46 9.39
C ASP A 134 28.23 8.57 7.87
N ASN A 135 28.28 7.46 7.15
CA ASN A 135 28.38 7.38 5.70
C ASN A 135 27.24 6.61 5.04
N LEU A 136 26.14 6.31 5.77
CA LEU A 136 24.97 5.58 5.23
C LEU A 136 23.74 6.48 5.17
N TYR A 137 23.16 6.61 3.98
CA TYR A 137 21.91 7.31 3.72
C TYR A 137 20.92 6.38 3.02
N VAL A 138 19.65 6.48 3.41
CA VAL A 138 18.56 5.71 2.80
C VAL A 138 17.50 6.67 2.28
N VAL A 139 17.26 6.68 0.96
CA VAL A 139 16.41 7.70 0.30
C VAL A 139 15.22 7.13 -0.47
N ASP A 140 15.02 5.81 -0.40
CA ASP A 140 13.85 5.12 -0.94
C ASP A 140 12.64 5.26 -0.01
N THR A 141 11.51 4.62 -0.33
CA THR A 141 10.26 4.72 0.45
C THR A 141 10.37 4.18 1.87
N SER A 142 11.43 3.48 2.25
CA SER A 142 11.62 2.95 3.60
C SER A 142 11.79 4.05 4.66
N PHE A 143 12.18 5.28 4.26
CA PHE A 143 12.32 6.40 5.19
C PHE A 143 10.98 6.93 5.75
N PHE A 144 9.86 6.67 5.10
CA PHE A 144 8.56 7.26 5.48
C PHE A 144 8.16 6.93 6.92
N PRO A 145 7.82 7.93 7.75
CA PRO A 145 7.27 7.72 9.10
C PRO A 145 5.81 7.22 9.07
N SER A 146 5.09 7.52 8.00
CA SER A 146 3.78 6.93 7.65
C SER A 146 3.63 6.92 6.14
N ILE A 147 2.89 5.97 5.60
CA ILE A 147 2.58 5.96 4.17
C ILE A 147 1.27 6.69 3.92
N GLY A 148 1.30 7.73 3.08
CA GLY A 148 0.11 8.50 2.72
C GLY A 148 -0.86 7.72 1.83
N ALA A 149 -2.07 8.26 1.70
CA ALA A 149 -3.14 7.67 0.87
C ALA A 149 -2.94 7.88 -0.65
N VAL A 150 -1.73 8.22 -1.08
CA VAL A 150 -1.38 8.49 -2.48
C VAL A 150 -0.09 7.78 -2.86
N ASN A 151 0.19 7.69 -4.17
CA ASN A 151 1.42 7.06 -4.67
C ASN A 151 2.67 7.76 -4.12
N PRO A 152 3.63 7.05 -3.51
CA PRO A 152 4.75 7.64 -2.77
C PRO A 152 5.93 8.07 -3.66
N GLY A 153 5.97 7.69 -4.92
CA GLY A 153 7.15 7.86 -5.79
C GLY A 153 7.62 9.31 -5.91
N LEU A 154 6.70 10.27 -6.11
CA LEU A 154 7.07 11.69 -6.22
C LEU A 154 7.68 12.23 -4.93
N THR A 155 7.13 11.86 -3.77
CA THR A 155 7.66 12.25 -2.46
C THR A 155 9.05 11.62 -2.21
N ALA A 156 9.25 10.37 -2.60
CA ALA A 156 10.56 9.72 -2.50
C ALA A 156 11.61 10.43 -3.35
N MET A 157 11.29 10.78 -4.60
CA MET A 157 12.19 11.54 -5.48
C MET A 157 12.51 12.93 -4.93
N ALA A 158 11.50 13.66 -4.43
CA ALA A 158 11.70 14.98 -3.81
C ALA A 158 12.60 14.89 -2.57
N ASN A 159 12.41 13.87 -1.74
CA ASN A 159 13.28 13.64 -0.58
C ASN A 159 14.71 13.27 -1.00
N ALA A 160 14.90 12.46 -2.03
CA ALA A 160 16.22 12.14 -2.54
C ALA A 160 16.99 13.39 -3.02
N LEU A 161 16.31 14.32 -3.70
CA LEU A 161 16.90 15.61 -4.08
C LEU A 161 17.30 16.43 -2.84
N ARG A 162 16.42 16.51 -1.84
CA ARG A 162 16.71 17.21 -0.58
C ARG A 162 17.95 16.63 0.13
N VAL A 163 18.06 15.32 0.18
CA VAL A 163 19.22 14.64 0.78
C VAL A 163 20.48 14.87 -0.06
N GLY A 164 20.36 14.89 -1.40
CA GLY A 164 21.47 15.23 -2.28
C GLY A 164 22.01 16.63 -2.04
N ASP A 165 21.13 17.62 -1.85
CA ASP A 165 21.54 18.99 -1.50
C ASP A 165 22.24 19.06 -0.12
N HIS A 166 21.74 18.30 0.85
CA HIS A 166 22.38 18.18 2.17
C HIS A 166 23.78 17.55 2.06
N LEU A 167 23.94 16.49 1.29
CA LEU A 167 25.25 15.84 1.05
C LEU A 167 26.25 16.80 0.41
N ARG A 168 25.81 17.58 -0.61
CA ARG A 168 26.68 18.58 -1.26
C ARG A 168 27.17 19.67 -0.31
N GLN A 169 26.41 19.98 0.75
CA GLN A 169 26.83 20.97 1.77
C GLN A 169 27.77 20.37 2.82
N ARG A 170 27.74 19.05 2.99
CA ARG A 170 28.54 18.32 3.97
C ARG A 170 29.92 17.93 3.45
N LEU A 171 30.04 17.72 2.15
CA LEU A 171 31.29 17.35 1.45
C LEU A 171 32.06 18.58 0.98
#